data_1173cfd0adb40a5414b07bd785db828f
#
_entry.id   1173cfd0adb40a5414b07bd785db828f
#
_cell.length_a   1.000
_cell.length_b   1.000
_cell.length_c   1.000
_cell.angle_alpha   90.00
_cell.angle_beta   90.00
_cell.angle_gamma   90.00
#
_symmetry.space_group_name_H-M   'P 1'
#
loop_
_entity.id
_entity.type
_entity.pdbx_description
1 polymer ?
#
loop_
_entity_poly.entity_id
_entity_poly.type
_entity_poly.pdbx_seq_one_letter_code
_entity_poly.pdbx_strand_id
1 'polypeptide(L)'
;LTELIRKAVQEVTGGIRSVSPAVDPGEVPDLSKVDLRAELAVPDPANAEEYLNMKARTPARLGVWRAGPRYRTKTYLRFRADHAVAMDAVFTDVPEDFLAANGLFQVTTRCTSKDEFLTRPDLGRLLDPDTVAALKSKCKANPQVQVYVSDGLSSTAVEANIPDLLPALLQGLKSQHIEAGTPFYVKYGRVGAMDEVAKALGSEVT
;
A
#
# COMPACT_ATOMS: atom_id res chain seq x y z
N LEU A 1 56.92 3.52 5.69
CA LEU A 1 55.64 3.15 6.34
C LEU A 1 54.46 3.91 5.70
N THR A 2 54.56 5.23 5.58
CA THR A 2 53.51 6.11 5.03
C THR A 2 53.17 5.78 3.58
N GLU A 3 54.14 5.39 2.76
CA GLU A 3 53.96 5.02 1.36
C GLU A 3 53.32 3.65 1.19
N LEU A 4 53.63 2.71 2.08
CA LEU A 4 52.98 1.39 2.15
C LEU A 4 51.50 1.51 2.56
N ILE A 5 51.22 2.38 3.52
CA ILE A 5 49.79 2.65 3.93
C ILE A 5 49.04 3.32 2.79
N ARG A 6 49.63 4.28 2.09
CA ARG A 6 49.00 4.94 0.95
C ARG A 6 48.68 3.93 -0.19
N LYS A 7 49.60 3.00 -0.48
CA LYS A 7 49.43 1.97 -1.51
C LYS A 7 48.35 0.98 -1.12
N ALA A 8 48.32 0.52 0.13
CA ALA A 8 47.26 -0.34 0.65
C ALA A 8 45.86 0.33 0.63
N VAL A 9 45.79 1.61 0.99
CA VAL A 9 44.55 2.39 0.91
C VAL A 9 44.10 2.54 -0.55
N GLN A 10 45.01 2.79 -1.48
CA GLN A 10 44.70 2.92 -2.90
C GLN A 10 44.25 1.59 -3.52
N GLU A 11 44.82 0.44 -3.14
CA GLU A 11 44.38 -0.87 -3.56
C GLU A 11 42.99 -1.23 -3.01
N VAL A 12 42.69 -0.87 -1.77
CA VAL A 12 41.35 -1.11 -1.18
C VAL A 12 40.30 -0.16 -1.72
N THR A 13 40.64 1.11 -1.99
CA THR A 13 39.70 2.10 -2.53
C THR A 13 39.56 2.04 -4.06
N GLY A 14 40.56 1.55 -4.78
CA GLY A 14 40.52 1.39 -6.24
C GLY A 14 39.53 0.37 -6.75
N GLY A 15 39.02 -0.53 -5.87
CA GLY A 15 37.99 -1.51 -6.19
C GLY A 15 36.55 -1.03 -5.94
N ILE A 16 36.38 0.11 -5.29
CA ILE A 16 35.06 0.71 -5.06
C ILE A 16 34.74 1.62 -6.24
N ARG A 17 34.30 1.06 -7.35
CA ARG A 17 33.55 1.83 -8.32
C ARG A 17 32.21 2.21 -7.69
N SER A 18 32.19 3.37 -7.04
CA SER A 18 30.93 4.06 -6.72
C SER A 18 30.35 4.55 -8.06
N VAL A 19 29.51 3.76 -8.67
CA VAL A 19 28.56 4.29 -9.67
C VAL A 19 27.47 4.97 -8.84
N SER A 20 27.78 6.12 -8.28
CA SER A 20 26.74 7.05 -7.90
C SER A 20 26.37 7.80 -9.18
N PRO A 21 25.11 7.81 -9.61
CA PRO A 21 24.69 8.79 -10.59
C PRO A 21 25.10 10.17 -10.04
N ALA A 22 25.58 11.06 -10.92
CA ALA A 22 25.92 12.43 -10.55
C ALA A 22 24.62 13.09 -10.05
N VAL A 23 24.42 13.10 -8.75
CA VAL A 23 23.31 13.81 -8.08
C VAL A 23 23.77 15.25 -7.97
N ASP A 24 22.95 16.19 -8.43
CA ASP A 24 23.11 17.60 -8.12
C ASP A 24 23.26 17.74 -6.59
N PRO A 25 24.33 18.38 -6.10
CA PRO A 25 24.58 18.48 -4.65
C PRO A 25 23.47 19.17 -3.85
N GLY A 26 22.43 19.68 -4.52
CA GLY A 26 21.20 20.24 -3.91
C GLY A 26 20.01 19.28 -3.85
N GLU A 27 20.00 18.16 -4.59
CA GLU A 27 18.85 17.26 -4.65
C GLU A 27 19.10 15.93 -3.93
N VAL A 28 18.30 15.65 -2.90
CA VAL A 28 18.31 14.37 -2.20
C VAL A 28 17.39 13.40 -2.94
N PRO A 29 17.91 12.28 -3.48
CA PRO A 29 17.06 11.34 -4.22
C PRO A 29 16.02 10.68 -3.30
N ASP A 30 14.80 10.56 -3.80
CA ASP A 30 13.74 9.80 -3.12
C ASP A 30 14.07 8.29 -3.18
N LEU A 31 14.58 7.77 -2.07
CA LEU A 31 14.97 6.37 -1.97
C LEU A 31 13.79 5.41 -2.14
N SER A 32 12.57 5.82 -1.87
CA SER A 32 11.38 4.97 -2.03
C SER A 32 11.09 4.63 -3.48
N LYS A 33 11.48 5.50 -4.41
CA LYS A 33 11.27 5.33 -5.86
C LYS A 33 12.35 4.52 -6.57
N VAL A 34 13.45 4.20 -5.89
CA VAL A 34 14.54 3.39 -6.47
C VAL A 34 14.08 1.94 -6.65
N ASP A 35 14.17 1.41 -7.86
CA ASP A 35 13.89 0.00 -8.11
C ASP A 35 15.05 -0.88 -7.61
N LEU A 36 14.78 -1.65 -6.55
CA LEU A 36 15.76 -2.55 -5.94
C LEU A 36 15.79 -3.95 -6.59
N ARG A 37 14.94 -4.23 -7.56
CA ARG A 37 14.87 -5.58 -8.17
C ARG A 37 16.13 -5.95 -8.93
N ALA A 38 16.82 -4.96 -9.49
CA ALA A 38 18.08 -5.13 -10.20
C ALA A 38 19.34 -5.13 -9.30
N GLU A 39 19.19 -4.83 -8.00
CA GLU A 39 20.30 -4.74 -7.07
C GLU A 39 20.40 -5.97 -6.16
N LEU A 40 21.58 -6.57 -6.08
CA LEU A 40 21.90 -7.62 -5.12
C LEU A 40 22.97 -7.12 -4.15
N ALA A 41 22.61 -7.04 -2.85
CA ALA A 41 23.52 -6.55 -1.82
C ALA A 41 24.33 -7.67 -1.13
N VAL A 42 24.02 -8.92 -1.40
CA VAL A 42 24.74 -10.10 -0.89
C VAL A 42 26.10 -10.16 -1.56
N PRO A 43 27.22 -10.13 -0.81
CA PRO A 43 28.55 -10.33 -1.38
C PRO A 43 28.73 -11.81 -1.76
N ASP A 44 29.38 -12.06 -2.89
CA ASP A 44 29.75 -13.40 -3.39
C ASP A 44 28.62 -14.44 -3.28
N PRO A 45 27.43 -14.19 -3.84
CA PRO A 45 26.32 -15.12 -3.77
C PRO A 45 26.65 -16.37 -4.60
N ALA A 46 26.28 -17.56 -4.09
CA ALA A 46 26.48 -18.82 -4.81
C ALA A 46 25.77 -18.85 -6.18
N ASN A 47 24.62 -18.15 -6.29
CA ASN A 47 23.89 -17.99 -7.54
C ASN A 47 23.21 -16.62 -7.59
N ALA A 48 23.90 -15.63 -8.16
CA ALA A 48 23.41 -14.27 -8.28
C ALA A 48 22.18 -14.16 -9.21
N GLU A 49 22.15 -14.95 -10.27
CA GLU A 49 21.07 -14.92 -11.26
C GLU A 49 19.74 -15.37 -10.62
N GLU A 50 19.74 -16.45 -9.85
CA GLU A 50 18.54 -16.92 -9.16
C GLU A 50 18.04 -15.92 -8.10
N TYR A 51 18.94 -15.23 -7.40
CA TYR A 51 18.54 -14.14 -6.52
C TYR A 51 17.81 -13.02 -7.27
N LEU A 52 18.34 -12.61 -8.43
CA LEU A 52 17.71 -11.57 -9.26
C LEU A 52 16.37 -12.05 -9.83
N ASN A 53 16.28 -13.31 -10.27
CA ASN A 53 15.03 -13.92 -10.72
C ASN A 53 13.97 -13.95 -9.62
N MET A 54 14.32 -14.28 -8.38
CA MET A 54 13.41 -14.21 -7.25
C MET A 54 12.98 -12.76 -6.97
N LYS A 55 13.92 -11.83 -6.97
CA LYS A 55 13.63 -10.40 -6.74
C LYS A 55 12.69 -9.80 -7.79
N ALA A 56 12.81 -10.21 -9.04
CA ALA A 56 11.93 -9.76 -10.11
C ALA A 56 10.45 -10.17 -9.92
N ARG A 57 10.21 -11.23 -9.15
CA ARG A 57 8.89 -11.84 -8.96
C ARG A 57 8.17 -11.42 -7.65
N THR A 58 8.82 -10.62 -6.82
CA THR A 58 8.26 -10.21 -5.54
C THR A 58 8.71 -8.81 -5.14
N PRO A 59 7.86 -8.00 -4.49
CA PRO A 59 8.26 -6.73 -3.86
C PRO A 59 9.02 -6.94 -2.54
N ALA A 60 9.16 -8.17 -2.05
CA ALA A 60 9.89 -8.46 -0.82
C ALA A 60 11.37 -8.04 -0.92
N ARG A 61 11.93 -7.61 0.21
CA ARG A 61 13.34 -7.17 0.29
C ARG A 61 14.28 -8.38 0.37
N LEU A 62 14.41 -9.10 -0.74
CA LEU A 62 15.36 -10.20 -0.86
C LEU A 62 16.77 -9.69 -1.15
N GLY A 63 17.79 -10.44 -0.72
CA GLY A 63 19.18 -10.13 -1.04
C GLY A 63 19.69 -8.83 -0.39
N VAL A 64 19.11 -8.41 0.72
CA VAL A 64 19.67 -7.34 1.56
C VAL A 64 20.81 -7.88 2.42
N TRP A 65 21.74 -7.00 2.84
CA TRP A 65 22.92 -7.44 3.57
C TRP A 65 23.14 -6.67 4.85
N ARG A 66 23.97 -7.25 5.72
CA ARG A 66 24.30 -6.72 7.03
C ARG A 66 25.78 -6.27 7.11
N ALA A 67 26.08 -5.47 8.10
CA ALA A 67 27.42 -5.16 8.57
C ALA A 67 27.48 -5.58 10.07
N GLY A 68 27.92 -6.82 10.28
CA GLY A 68 27.79 -7.47 11.59
C GLY A 68 26.30 -7.64 11.99
N PRO A 69 25.89 -7.26 13.21
CA PRO A 69 24.53 -7.41 13.70
C PRO A 69 23.55 -6.40 13.10
N ARG A 70 24.03 -5.38 12.38
CA ARG A 70 23.22 -4.28 11.84
C ARG A 70 23.02 -4.43 10.34
N TYR A 71 21.91 -3.88 9.81
CA TYR A 71 21.78 -3.67 8.38
C TYR A 71 22.79 -2.64 7.87
N ARG A 72 23.23 -2.77 6.63
CA ARG A 72 24.00 -1.72 5.96
C ARG A 72 23.20 -0.42 5.93
N THR A 73 23.87 0.72 6.01
CA THR A 73 23.24 2.04 6.00
C THR A 73 22.27 2.23 4.85
N LYS A 74 22.67 1.84 3.62
CA LYS A 74 21.78 1.91 2.43
C LYS A 74 20.46 1.13 2.64
N THR A 75 20.55 -0.10 3.16
CA THR A 75 19.38 -0.93 3.48
C THR A 75 18.49 -0.28 4.54
N TYR A 76 19.10 0.26 5.58
CA TYR A 76 18.36 0.93 6.66
C TYR A 76 17.68 2.21 6.18
N LEU A 77 18.36 3.05 5.42
CA LEU A 77 17.79 4.30 4.88
C LEU A 77 16.62 3.99 3.93
N ARG A 78 16.77 2.98 3.07
CA ARG A 78 15.67 2.53 2.23
C ARG A 78 14.47 2.04 3.04
N PHE A 79 14.71 1.25 4.07
CA PHE A 79 13.63 0.79 4.95
C PHE A 79 12.89 1.98 5.61
N ARG A 80 13.63 3.01 6.04
CA ARG A 80 13.05 4.23 6.61
C ARG A 80 12.21 5.01 5.60
N ALA A 81 12.67 5.11 4.35
CA ALA A 81 11.91 5.75 3.28
C ALA A 81 10.62 4.99 2.97
N ASP A 82 10.68 3.67 2.82
CA ASP A 82 9.49 2.83 2.59
C ASP A 82 8.50 2.90 3.78
N HIS A 83 9.01 2.98 5.01
CA HIS A 83 8.16 3.16 6.19
C HIS A 83 7.46 4.53 6.19
N ALA A 84 8.15 5.60 5.78
CA ALA A 84 7.54 6.92 5.66
C ALA A 84 6.39 6.91 4.63
N VAL A 85 6.61 6.32 3.45
CA VAL A 85 5.55 6.16 2.43
C VAL A 85 4.36 5.36 2.96
N ALA A 86 4.62 4.29 3.73
CA ALA A 86 3.54 3.51 4.35
C ALA A 86 2.76 4.33 5.38
N MET A 87 3.45 5.17 6.17
CA MET A 87 2.79 6.08 7.11
C MET A 87 1.92 7.10 6.38
N ASP A 88 2.42 7.70 5.30
CA ASP A 88 1.64 8.63 4.48
C ASP A 88 0.38 7.96 3.92
N ALA A 89 0.51 6.74 3.40
CA ALA A 89 -0.63 5.98 2.88
C ALA A 89 -1.70 5.66 3.95
N VAL A 90 -1.29 5.49 5.21
CA VAL A 90 -2.21 5.23 6.33
C VAL A 90 -2.91 6.52 6.77
N PHE A 91 -2.18 7.65 6.86
CA PHE A 91 -2.70 8.89 7.43
C PHE A 91 -3.37 9.82 6.43
N THR A 92 -3.15 9.62 5.13
CA THR A 92 -3.86 10.36 4.08
C THR A 92 -5.28 9.82 3.92
N ASP A 93 -6.25 10.70 3.73
CA ASP A 93 -7.62 10.33 3.40
C ASP A 93 -7.81 10.27 1.88
N VAL A 94 -8.78 9.48 1.42
CA VAL A 94 -9.19 9.46 0.00
C VAL A 94 -9.90 10.79 -0.32
N PRO A 95 -9.50 11.52 -1.38
CA PRO A 95 -10.10 12.81 -1.74
C PRO A 95 -11.58 12.69 -2.14
N GLU A 96 -12.40 13.67 -1.78
CA GLU A 96 -13.83 13.67 -2.10
C GLU A 96 -14.10 13.78 -3.61
N ASP A 97 -13.28 14.54 -4.33
CA ASP A 97 -13.36 14.66 -5.78
C ASP A 97 -13.05 13.34 -6.49
N PHE A 98 -12.10 12.56 -5.95
CA PHE A 98 -11.82 11.21 -6.42
C PHE A 98 -13.04 10.29 -6.23
N LEU A 99 -13.68 10.34 -5.06
CA LEU A 99 -14.89 9.55 -4.79
C LEU A 99 -16.02 9.93 -5.76
N ALA A 100 -16.26 11.22 -5.95
CA ALA A 100 -17.27 11.72 -6.87
C ALA A 100 -17.00 11.29 -8.32
N ALA A 101 -15.75 11.37 -8.78
CA ALA A 101 -15.35 10.95 -10.12
C ALA A 101 -15.58 9.45 -10.38
N ASN A 102 -15.52 8.61 -9.33
CA ASN A 102 -15.76 7.18 -9.41
C ASN A 102 -17.20 6.76 -9.02
N GLY A 103 -18.11 7.72 -8.86
CA GLY A 103 -19.52 7.46 -8.54
C GLY A 103 -19.72 6.88 -7.13
N LEU A 104 -18.83 7.12 -6.21
CA LEU A 104 -18.85 6.63 -4.83
C LEU A 104 -19.32 7.71 -3.87
N PHE A 105 -20.39 7.48 -3.13
CA PHE A 105 -20.72 8.32 -2.00
C PHE A 105 -20.07 7.78 -0.72
N GLN A 106 -19.72 8.66 0.20
CA GLN A 106 -19.04 8.30 1.43
C GLN A 106 -20.02 8.04 2.57
N VAL A 107 -19.74 7.00 3.34
CA VAL A 107 -20.25 6.76 4.70
C VAL A 107 -19.07 6.50 5.63
N THR A 108 -19.32 6.51 6.96
CA THR A 108 -18.26 6.34 7.96
C THR A 108 -18.66 5.25 8.95
N THR A 109 -17.69 4.52 9.47
CA THR A 109 -17.87 3.64 10.62
C THR A 109 -18.05 4.46 11.89
N ARG A 110 -18.10 3.81 13.06
CA ARG A 110 -18.13 4.51 14.37
C ARG A 110 -16.83 5.22 14.72
N CYS A 111 -15.77 5.05 13.95
CA CYS A 111 -14.54 5.80 14.15
C CYS A 111 -14.72 7.26 13.77
N THR A 112 -14.33 8.16 14.67
CA THR A 112 -14.42 9.62 14.47
C THR A 112 -13.11 10.23 13.96
N SER A 113 -12.00 9.50 14.09
CA SER A 113 -10.66 9.94 13.67
C SER A 113 -9.80 8.77 13.20
N LYS A 114 -8.71 9.09 12.50
CA LYS A 114 -7.73 8.10 12.09
C LYS A 114 -7.04 7.42 13.29
N ASP A 115 -6.74 8.16 14.34
CA ASP A 115 -6.13 7.58 15.56
C ASP A 115 -7.07 6.58 16.24
N GLU A 116 -8.36 6.89 16.29
CA GLU A 116 -9.36 5.96 16.81
C GLU A 116 -9.47 4.71 15.92
N PHE A 117 -9.49 4.88 14.60
CA PHE A 117 -9.47 3.76 13.65
C PHE A 117 -8.26 2.83 13.84
N LEU A 118 -7.08 3.39 14.14
CA LEU A 118 -5.85 2.61 14.34
C LEU A 118 -5.85 1.88 15.69
N THR A 119 -6.35 2.52 16.75
CA THR A 119 -6.28 2.01 18.12
C THR A 119 -7.53 1.24 18.59
N ARG A 120 -8.69 1.46 17.94
CA ARG A 120 -9.98 0.85 18.25
C ARG A 120 -10.56 0.08 17.06
N PRO A 121 -9.98 -1.08 16.71
CA PRO A 121 -10.42 -1.87 15.57
C PRO A 121 -11.87 -2.38 15.68
N ASP A 122 -12.42 -2.45 16.87
CA ASP A 122 -13.83 -2.76 17.14
C ASP A 122 -14.77 -1.71 16.51
N LEU A 123 -14.46 -0.42 16.64
CA LEU A 123 -15.28 0.66 16.11
C LEU A 123 -15.28 0.69 14.57
N GLY A 124 -14.15 0.37 13.96
CA GLY A 124 -14.04 0.29 12.49
C GLY A 124 -14.80 -0.88 11.85
N ARG A 125 -15.43 -1.74 12.64
CA ARG A 125 -16.30 -2.85 12.18
C ARG A 125 -17.78 -2.53 12.30
N LEU A 126 -18.14 -1.45 12.98
CA LEU A 126 -19.51 -1.12 13.30
C LEU A 126 -19.95 0.13 12.55
N LEU A 127 -21.22 0.15 12.15
CA LEU A 127 -21.88 1.31 11.56
C LEU A 127 -22.79 1.99 12.58
N ASP A 128 -22.89 3.31 12.49
CA ASP A 128 -23.87 4.05 13.28
C ASP A 128 -25.28 3.92 12.67
N PRO A 129 -26.35 4.10 13.48
CA PRO A 129 -27.73 4.08 13.00
C PRO A 129 -27.98 5.05 11.83
N ASP A 130 -27.35 6.24 11.86
CA ASP A 130 -27.49 7.23 10.80
C ASP A 130 -26.81 6.77 9.50
N THR A 131 -25.65 6.13 9.61
CA THR A 131 -24.97 5.49 8.46
C THR A 131 -25.82 4.38 7.88
N VAL A 132 -26.42 3.54 8.71
CA VAL A 132 -27.32 2.47 8.27
C VAL A 132 -28.55 3.04 7.56
N ALA A 133 -29.13 4.12 8.08
CA ALA A 133 -30.25 4.81 7.45
C ALA A 133 -29.88 5.42 6.08
N ALA A 134 -28.68 6.02 5.99
CA ALA A 134 -28.15 6.56 4.74
C ALA A 134 -27.92 5.46 3.68
N LEU A 135 -27.37 4.31 4.09
CA LEU A 135 -27.21 3.15 3.20
C LEU A 135 -28.56 2.66 2.67
N LYS A 136 -29.55 2.48 3.54
CA LYS A 136 -30.89 2.04 3.16
C LYS A 136 -31.61 3.00 2.22
N SER A 137 -31.32 4.29 2.31
CA SER A 137 -31.94 5.32 1.46
C SER A 137 -31.27 5.44 0.08
N LYS A 138 -29.97 5.19 -0.01
CA LYS A 138 -29.16 5.42 -1.23
C LYS A 138 -28.83 4.16 -1.99
N CYS A 139 -28.83 3.00 -1.33
CA CYS A 139 -28.47 1.74 -1.94
C CYS A 139 -29.71 0.91 -2.27
N LYS A 140 -29.56 0.01 -3.24
CA LYS A 140 -30.55 -1.00 -3.55
C LYS A 140 -30.67 -1.98 -2.38
N ALA A 141 -31.91 -2.31 -1.99
CA ALA A 141 -32.17 -3.32 -0.97
C ALA A 141 -32.08 -4.73 -1.57
N ASN A 142 -31.57 -5.66 -0.76
CA ASN A 142 -31.46 -7.09 -1.10
C ASN A 142 -30.72 -7.36 -2.42
N PRO A 143 -29.53 -6.75 -2.69
CA PRO A 143 -28.76 -7.10 -3.87
C PRO A 143 -28.15 -8.49 -3.72
N GLN A 144 -27.93 -9.20 -4.83
CA GLN A 144 -27.19 -10.46 -4.78
C GLN A 144 -25.76 -10.22 -4.29
N VAL A 145 -25.10 -9.21 -4.83
CA VAL A 145 -23.74 -8.82 -4.42
C VAL A 145 -23.73 -7.34 -4.08
N GLN A 146 -23.25 -6.98 -2.88
CA GLN A 146 -22.96 -5.62 -2.52
C GLN A 146 -21.46 -5.37 -2.61
N VAL A 147 -21.05 -4.42 -3.44
CA VAL A 147 -19.67 -3.97 -3.53
C VAL A 147 -19.52 -2.66 -2.77
N TYR A 148 -18.53 -2.56 -1.90
CA TYR A 148 -18.10 -1.30 -1.33
C TYR A 148 -16.58 -1.20 -1.30
N VAL A 149 -16.08 0.03 -1.25
CA VAL A 149 -14.66 0.36 -1.17
C VAL A 149 -14.36 0.90 0.22
N SER A 150 -13.22 0.55 0.78
CA SER A 150 -12.74 1.14 2.03
C SER A 150 -11.24 1.39 1.95
N ASP A 151 -10.79 2.50 2.54
CA ASP A 151 -9.37 2.86 2.59
C ASP A 151 -8.52 1.89 3.44
N GLY A 152 -9.13 1.20 4.39
CA GLY A 152 -8.40 0.31 5.28
C GLY A 152 -7.16 1.01 5.84
N LEU A 153 -5.97 0.51 5.48
CA LEU A 153 -4.69 1.09 5.86
C LEU A 153 -3.95 1.78 4.70
N SER A 154 -4.62 2.06 3.57
CA SER A 154 -3.98 2.72 2.43
C SER A 154 -4.98 3.44 1.53
N SER A 155 -5.11 4.74 1.72
CA SER A 155 -5.86 5.62 0.80
C SER A 155 -5.26 5.60 -0.60
N THR A 156 -3.93 5.60 -0.70
CA THR A 156 -3.22 5.59 -1.98
C THR A 156 -3.47 4.32 -2.78
N ALA A 157 -3.72 3.18 -2.13
CA ALA A 157 -4.10 1.95 -2.82
C ALA A 157 -5.51 2.05 -3.43
N VAL A 158 -6.44 2.74 -2.76
CA VAL A 158 -7.77 3.05 -3.30
C VAL A 158 -7.64 3.90 -4.55
N GLU A 159 -6.91 5.02 -4.47
CA GLU A 159 -6.72 5.91 -5.61
C GLU A 159 -6.04 5.24 -6.81
N ALA A 160 -5.06 4.38 -6.55
CA ALA A 160 -4.31 3.70 -7.62
C ALA A 160 -5.08 2.57 -8.31
N ASN A 161 -6.04 1.91 -7.63
CA ASN A 161 -6.63 0.68 -8.16
C ASN A 161 -8.13 0.80 -8.50
N ILE A 162 -8.88 1.61 -7.78
CA ILE A 162 -10.35 1.65 -7.95
C ILE A 162 -10.80 2.10 -9.34
N PRO A 163 -10.14 3.06 -10.03
CA PRO A 163 -10.57 3.46 -11.36
C PRO A 163 -10.62 2.31 -12.38
N ASP A 164 -9.75 1.34 -12.25
CA ASP A 164 -9.70 0.18 -13.15
C ASP A 164 -10.46 -1.03 -12.57
N LEU A 165 -10.27 -1.30 -11.27
CA LEU A 165 -10.79 -2.50 -10.63
C LEU A 165 -12.31 -2.48 -10.47
N LEU A 166 -12.90 -1.36 -10.02
CA LEU A 166 -14.32 -1.29 -9.75
C LEU A 166 -15.17 -1.45 -11.01
N PRO A 167 -14.88 -0.75 -12.13
CA PRO A 167 -15.62 -0.97 -13.37
C PRO A 167 -15.45 -2.39 -13.91
N ALA A 168 -14.25 -2.96 -13.86
CA ALA A 168 -13.99 -4.32 -14.31
C ALA A 168 -14.78 -5.36 -13.49
N LEU A 169 -14.84 -5.19 -12.16
CA LEU A 169 -15.61 -6.06 -11.26
C LEU A 169 -17.12 -5.97 -11.57
N LEU A 170 -17.66 -4.75 -11.66
CA LEU A 170 -19.09 -4.54 -11.95
C LEU A 170 -19.47 -5.09 -13.32
N GLN A 171 -18.61 -4.92 -14.33
CA GLN A 171 -18.82 -5.49 -15.66
C GLN A 171 -18.78 -7.03 -15.62
N GLY A 172 -17.84 -7.60 -14.86
CA GLY A 172 -17.73 -9.04 -14.66
C GLY A 172 -18.98 -9.63 -14.04
N LEU A 173 -19.50 -9.02 -12.96
CA LEU A 173 -20.75 -9.43 -12.31
C LEU A 173 -21.93 -9.36 -13.29
N LYS A 174 -22.05 -8.26 -14.03
CA LYS A 174 -23.09 -8.09 -15.04
C LYS A 174 -23.02 -9.14 -16.15
N SER A 175 -21.83 -9.52 -16.61
CA SER A 175 -21.65 -10.55 -17.64
C SER A 175 -22.09 -11.94 -17.18
N GLN A 176 -22.07 -12.18 -15.88
CA GLN A 176 -22.55 -13.42 -15.25
C GLN A 176 -24.00 -13.32 -14.79
N HIS A 177 -24.74 -12.26 -15.18
CA HIS A 177 -26.10 -11.98 -14.75
C HIS A 177 -26.30 -11.88 -13.23
N ILE A 178 -25.23 -11.48 -12.51
CA ILE A 178 -25.27 -11.24 -11.08
C ILE A 178 -25.61 -9.76 -10.83
N GLU A 179 -26.64 -9.54 -10.02
CA GLU A 179 -27.09 -8.19 -9.71
C GLU A 179 -26.26 -7.57 -8.59
N ALA A 180 -25.46 -6.56 -8.94
CA ALA A 180 -24.70 -5.78 -7.98
C ALA A 180 -25.55 -4.64 -7.39
N GLY A 181 -25.37 -4.39 -6.09
CA GLY A 181 -25.91 -3.22 -5.40
C GLY A 181 -25.18 -1.93 -5.80
N THR A 182 -25.68 -0.80 -5.32
CA THR A 182 -25.06 0.51 -5.53
C THR A 182 -23.69 0.58 -4.82
N PRO A 183 -22.58 0.80 -5.53
CA PRO A 183 -21.28 0.90 -4.88
C PRO A 183 -21.16 2.16 -4.05
N PHE A 184 -20.39 2.11 -2.96
CA PHE A 184 -20.12 3.24 -2.08
C PHE A 184 -18.75 3.09 -1.38
N TYR A 185 -18.32 4.14 -0.70
CA TYR A 185 -17.07 4.17 0.04
C TYR A 185 -17.33 4.25 1.55
N VAL A 186 -16.60 3.40 2.31
CA VAL A 186 -16.65 3.37 3.79
C VAL A 186 -15.34 3.92 4.34
N LYS A 187 -15.39 5.12 4.89
CA LYS A 187 -14.25 5.73 5.59
C LYS A 187 -14.01 5.02 6.92
N TYR A 188 -12.75 4.73 7.22
CA TYR A 188 -12.34 4.03 8.45
C TYR A 188 -12.93 2.62 8.60
N GLY A 189 -13.17 1.94 7.47
CA GLY A 189 -13.71 0.59 7.48
C GLY A 189 -12.64 -0.49 7.72
N ARG A 190 -12.94 -1.40 8.63
CA ARG A 190 -12.23 -2.68 8.76
C ARG A 190 -12.96 -3.76 7.96
N VAL A 191 -12.28 -4.84 7.64
CA VAL A 191 -12.87 -5.96 6.89
C VAL A 191 -14.21 -6.40 7.48
N GLY A 192 -14.34 -6.49 8.81
CA GLY A 192 -15.58 -6.88 9.48
C GLY A 192 -16.75 -5.88 9.34
N ALA A 193 -16.56 -4.69 8.75
CA ALA A 193 -17.68 -3.80 8.42
C ALA A 193 -18.61 -4.40 7.37
N MET A 194 -18.13 -5.38 6.59
CA MET A 194 -18.96 -6.08 5.60
C MET A 194 -20.18 -6.77 6.22
N ASP A 195 -20.06 -7.30 7.45
CA ASP A 195 -21.17 -7.96 8.15
C ASP A 195 -22.30 -6.97 8.47
N GLU A 196 -21.92 -5.76 8.89
CA GLU A 196 -22.90 -4.69 9.18
C GLU A 196 -23.54 -4.16 7.90
N VAL A 197 -22.76 -4.02 6.81
CA VAL A 197 -23.28 -3.66 5.48
C VAL A 197 -24.27 -4.73 4.97
N ALA A 198 -23.89 -6.00 5.06
CA ALA A 198 -24.76 -7.12 4.66
C ALA A 198 -26.09 -7.10 5.42
N LYS A 199 -26.05 -6.94 6.74
CA LYS A 199 -27.27 -6.82 7.57
C LYS A 199 -28.11 -5.59 7.21
N ALA A 200 -27.47 -4.45 6.95
CA ALA A 200 -28.17 -3.21 6.63
C ALA A 200 -28.91 -3.29 5.31
N LEU A 201 -28.33 -3.90 4.29
CA LEU A 201 -28.85 -3.95 2.93
C LEU A 201 -29.54 -5.27 2.58
N GLY A 202 -29.35 -6.32 3.37
CA GLY A 202 -29.90 -7.66 3.09
C GLY A 202 -29.21 -8.34 1.89
N SER A 203 -27.92 -8.04 1.64
CA SER A 203 -27.17 -8.65 0.52
C SER A 203 -26.86 -10.13 0.78
N GLU A 204 -26.84 -10.94 -0.27
CA GLU A 204 -26.45 -12.34 -0.18
C GLU A 204 -24.93 -12.48 0.00
N VAL A 205 -24.16 -11.60 -0.68
CA VAL A 205 -22.70 -11.49 -0.63
C VAL A 205 -22.29 -10.03 -0.50
N THR A 206 -21.29 -9.77 0.34
CA THR A 206 -20.68 -8.44 0.48
C THR A 206 -19.16 -8.54 0.42
#